data_e38d5f25391a2d5473bd7f16036811b9
#
_entry.id   e38d5f25391a2d5473bd7f16036811b9
#
_cell.length_a   1.000
_cell.length_b   1.000
_cell.length_c   1.000
_cell.angle_alpha   90.00
_cell.angle_beta   90.00
_cell.angle_gamma   90.00
#
_symmetry.space_group_name_H-M   'P 1'
#
loop_
_entity.id
_entity.type
_entity.pdbx_description
1 polymer ?
#
loop_
_entity_poly.entity_id
_entity_poly.type
_entity_poly.pdbx_seq_one_letter_code
_entity_poly.pdbx_strand_id
1 'polypeptide(L)'
;VVPAYAKIWFYVRGKDREQVNEVRKRLTACAQGASQATGTKMQWHRITAVYPRLSNDKICETVHRNLELFGPPHPTTEDRKNVRKIGYHGKFDTSITEGYGVQGRGSSDEDNVSWLSPLGRFQIACYTEGTPTHHHDMSIQAAMPFAQKAVLQAAKVFAGSAIDLCCDNKTLQKIRTEFRKRTRNFTYDPL
;
A
#
# COMPACT_ATOMS: atom_id res chain seq x y z
N VAL A 1 -13.83 16.17 36.89
CA VAL A 1 -13.45 14.83 37.38
C VAL A 1 -12.18 14.42 36.64
N VAL A 2 -11.15 14.02 37.37
CA VAL A 2 -9.92 13.48 36.80
C VAL A 2 -10.12 11.98 36.59
N PRO A 3 -9.98 11.42 35.39
CA PRO A 3 -10.17 9.99 35.13
C PRO A 3 -9.06 9.18 35.82
N ALA A 4 -9.42 8.02 36.37
CA ALA A 4 -8.46 7.08 36.95
C ALA A 4 -7.60 6.38 35.89
N TYR A 5 -8.08 6.34 34.64
CA TYR A 5 -7.42 5.75 33.50
C TYR A 5 -7.61 6.62 32.26
N ALA A 6 -6.53 6.82 31.50
CA ALA A 6 -6.55 7.47 30.21
C ALA A 6 -5.61 6.71 29.25
N LYS A 7 -5.98 6.63 27.98
CA LYS A 7 -5.19 5.97 26.93
C LYS A 7 -5.01 6.92 25.76
N ILE A 8 -3.79 7.04 25.27
CA ILE A 8 -3.45 7.77 24.05
C ILE A 8 -2.89 6.77 23.02
N TRP A 9 -3.31 6.92 21.79
CA TRP A 9 -2.88 6.09 20.68
C TRP A 9 -2.07 6.94 19.70
N PHE A 10 -0.85 6.53 19.41
CA PHE A 10 0.05 7.23 18.51
C PHE A 10 0.42 6.37 17.31
N TYR A 11 0.51 7.02 16.15
CA TYR A 11 1.19 6.49 14.97
C TYR A 11 2.54 7.20 14.84
N VAL A 12 3.62 6.45 14.93
CA VAL A 12 4.97 6.94 14.66
C VAL A 12 5.35 6.55 13.24
N ARG A 13 5.71 7.54 12.43
CA ARG A 13 6.06 7.35 11.02
C ARG A 13 7.44 7.94 10.74
N GLY A 14 8.17 7.35 9.79
CA GLY A 14 9.47 7.80 9.32
C GLY A 14 9.79 7.18 7.95
N LYS A 15 10.83 7.66 7.31
CA LYS A 15 11.28 7.15 6.00
C LYS A 15 11.84 5.72 6.08
N ASP A 16 12.38 5.36 7.24
CA ASP A 16 12.99 4.07 7.51
C ASP A 16 12.81 3.66 8.98
N ARG A 17 13.21 2.44 9.31
CA ARG A 17 13.09 1.87 10.65
C ARG A 17 13.91 2.62 11.69
N GLU A 18 15.09 3.13 11.32
CA GLU A 18 15.97 3.86 12.21
C GLU A 18 15.30 5.16 12.69
N GLN A 19 14.77 5.94 11.75
CA GLN A 19 14.04 7.16 12.06
C GLN A 19 12.78 6.88 12.90
N VAL A 20 12.01 5.84 12.58
CA VAL A 20 10.85 5.43 13.39
C VAL A 20 11.27 5.10 14.82
N ASN A 21 12.37 4.36 15.00
CA ASN A 21 12.87 4.01 16.33
C ASN A 21 13.35 5.23 17.11
N GLU A 22 14.00 6.19 16.45
CA GLU A 22 14.40 7.45 17.08
C GLU A 22 13.19 8.25 17.58
N VAL A 23 12.22 8.49 16.69
CA VAL A 23 11.00 9.21 17.05
C VAL A 23 10.23 8.49 18.17
N ARG A 24 10.14 7.16 18.13
CA ARG A 24 9.52 6.36 19.18
C ARG A 24 10.21 6.54 20.52
N LYS A 25 11.56 6.52 20.56
CA LYS A 25 12.32 6.76 21.80
C LYS A 25 11.99 8.12 22.39
N ARG A 26 11.96 9.16 21.55
CA ARG A 26 11.61 10.53 22.00
C ARG A 26 10.18 10.61 22.51
N LEU A 27 9.22 10.01 21.81
CA LEU A 27 7.82 9.95 22.25
C LEU A 27 7.68 9.24 23.60
N THR A 28 8.38 8.12 23.78
CA THR A 28 8.40 7.38 25.05
C THR A 28 8.98 8.24 26.19
N ALA A 29 10.06 8.97 25.95
CA ALA A 29 10.65 9.88 26.94
C ALA A 29 9.71 11.01 27.33
N CYS A 30 8.98 11.60 26.38
CA CYS A 30 7.94 12.60 26.66
C CYS A 30 6.84 12.03 27.56
N ALA A 31 6.35 10.84 27.25
CA ALA A 31 5.31 10.18 28.05
C ALA A 31 5.79 9.82 29.47
N GLN A 32 7.05 9.39 29.61
CA GLN A 32 7.68 9.14 30.91
C GLN A 32 7.80 10.42 31.73
N GLY A 33 8.27 11.52 31.12
CA GLY A 33 8.34 12.83 31.79
C GLY A 33 6.99 13.35 32.23
N ALA A 34 5.95 13.23 31.40
CA ALA A 34 4.59 13.60 31.75
C ALA A 34 4.04 12.76 32.92
N SER A 35 4.27 11.44 32.89
CA SER A 35 3.88 10.52 33.96
C SER A 35 4.53 10.90 35.29
N GLN A 36 5.84 11.18 35.27
CA GLN A 36 6.58 11.62 36.43
C GLN A 36 6.08 12.95 36.98
N ALA A 37 5.84 13.94 36.10
CA ALA A 37 5.35 15.26 36.47
C ALA A 37 3.96 15.23 37.12
N THR A 38 3.12 14.28 36.76
CA THR A 38 1.73 14.15 37.26
C THR A 38 1.56 13.08 38.34
N GLY A 39 2.61 12.38 38.71
CA GLY A 39 2.53 11.28 39.70
C GLY A 39 1.73 10.07 39.23
N THR A 40 1.55 9.90 37.89
CA THR A 40 0.81 8.79 37.31
C THR A 40 1.74 7.64 36.92
N LYS A 41 1.20 6.46 36.61
CA LYS A 41 1.93 5.30 36.11
C LYS A 41 1.71 5.15 34.62
N MET A 42 2.78 5.23 33.83
CA MET A 42 2.73 5.00 32.38
C MET A 42 2.96 3.53 32.06
N GLN A 43 2.17 3.00 31.16
CA GLN A 43 2.40 1.74 30.44
C GLN A 43 2.32 2.01 28.95
N TRP A 44 3.11 1.34 28.14
CA TRP A 44 2.99 1.40 26.71
C TRP A 44 3.01 0.01 26.09
N HIS A 45 2.23 -0.15 25.01
CA HIS A 45 2.16 -1.38 24.23
C HIS A 45 2.32 -1.04 22.75
N ARG A 46 3.18 -1.78 22.07
CA ARG A 46 3.24 -1.72 20.62
C ARG A 46 2.12 -2.61 20.07
N ILE A 47 1.28 -2.02 19.21
CA ILE A 47 0.14 -2.73 18.61
C ILE A 47 0.58 -3.37 17.30
N THR A 48 1.34 -2.62 16.49
CA THR A 48 1.84 -3.09 15.19
C THR A 48 3.08 -2.31 14.80
N ALA A 49 3.82 -2.83 13.84
CA ALA A 49 4.86 -2.11 13.15
C ALA A 49 5.04 -2.69 11.74
N VAL A 50 5.43 -1.82 10.81
CA VAL A 50 5.54 -2.13 9.40
C VAL A 50 6.90 -1.67 8.90
N TYR A 51 7.60 -2.51 8.17
CA TYR A 51 8.83 -2.15 7.44
C TYR A 51 8.52 -1.21 6.27
N PRO A 52 9.48 -0.39 5.81
CA PRO A 52 9.35 0.27 4.52
C PRO A 52 9.32 -0.78 3.42
N ARG A 53 8.53 -0.55 2.37
CA ARG A 53 8.41 -1.49 1.25
C ARG A 53 9.75 -1.72 0.56
N LEU A 54 10.06 -2.98 0.33
CA LEU A 54 11.17 -3.42 -0.51
C LEU A 54 10.62 -3.77 -1.90
N SER A 55 10.77 -2.88 -2.86
CA SER A 55 10.37 -3.18 -4.25
C SER A 55 11.26 -4.25 -4.86
N ASN A 56 10.71 -5.04 -5.78
CA ASN A 56 11.47 -5.90 -6.67
C ASN A 56 11.14 -5.50 -8.11
N ASP A 57 12.13 -4.95 -8.82
CA ASP A 57 11.88 -4.34 -10.12
C ASP A 57 11.52 -5.40 -11.16
N LYS A 58 12.09 -6.59 -11.07
CA LYS A 58 11.84 -7.66 -12.06
C LYS A 58 10.42 -8.24 -11.99
N ILE A 59 9.84 -8.36 -10.82
CA ILE A 59 8.42 -8.73 -10.73
C ILE A 59 7.51 -7.57 -11.12
N CYS A 60 7.89 -6.32 -10.81
CA CYS A 60 7.16 -5.13 -11.25
C CYS A 60 7.15 -4.99 -12.77
N GLU A 61 8.28 -5.26 -13.47
CA GLU A 61 8.35 -5.32 -14.93
C GLU A 61 7.37 -6.35 -15.51
N THR A 62 7.27 -7.53 -14.89
CA THR A 62 6.36 -8.60 -15.34
C THR A 62 4.90 -8.19 -15.16
N VAL A 63 4.55 -7.63 -14.02
CA VAL A 63 3.20 -7.13 -13.74
C VAL A 63 2.84 -5.97 -14.67
N HIS A 64 3.77 -5.05 -14.92
CA HIS A 64 3.56 -3.90 -15.80
C HIS A 64 3.25 -4.32 -17.25
N ARG A 65 4.02 -5.27 -17.81
CA ARG A 65 3.74 -5.83 -19.14
C ARG A 65 2.32 -6.42 -19.24
N ASN A 66 1.87 -7.10 -18.20
CA ASN A 66 0.51 -7.65 -18.16
C ASN A 66 -0.54 -6.54 -18.02
N LEU A 67 -0.23 -5.46 -17.27
CA LEU A 67 -1.09 -4.30 -17.20
C LEU A 67 -1.24 -3.63 -18.58
N GLU A 68 -0.16 -3.49 -19.34
CA GLU A 68 -0.19 -2.98 -20.71
C GLU A 68 -0.94 -3.91 -21.66
N LEU A 69 -0.73 -5.24 -21.54
CA LEU A 69 -1.37 -6.24 -22.38
C LEU A 69 -2.90 -6.26 -22.22
N PHE A 70 -3.37 -6.25 -20.99
CA PHE A 70 -4.81 -6.31 -20.70
C PHE A 70 -5.49 -4.95 -20.70
N GLY A 71 -4.72 -3.89 -20.53
CA GLY A 71 -5.18 -2.50 -20.52
C GLY A 71 -6.04 -2.12 -19.30
N PRO A 72 -6.40 -0.85 -19.22
CA PRO A 72 -7.28 -0.33 -18.18
C PRO A 72 -8.75 -0.69 -18.45
N PRO A 73 -9.65 -0.55 -17.46
CA PRO A 73 -11.07 -0.65 -17.70
C PRO A 73 -11.55 0.51 -18.58
N HIS A 74 -12.52 0.26 -19.46
CA HIS A 74 -13.08 1.28 -20.35
C HIS A 74 -14.38 1.84 -19.78
N PRO A 75 -14.43 3.14 -19.41
CA PRO A 75 -15.63 3.78 -18.90
C PRO A 75 -16.66 4.01 -20.01
N THR A 76 -17.89 3.58 -19.79
CA THR A 76 -19.02 3.80 -20.67
C THR A 76 -19.69 5.15 -20.38
N THR A 77 -20.64 5.55 -21.27
CA THR A 77 -21.49 6.72 -21.03
C THR A 77 -22.31 6.57 -19.74
N GLU A 78 -22.77 5.36 -19.44
CA GLU A 78 -23.55 5.09 -18.23
C GLU A 78 -22.67 5.16 -16.96
N ASP A 79 -21.44 4.69 -17.01
CA ASP A 79 -20.49 4.86 -15.89
C ASP A 79 -20.29 6.36 -15.56
N ARG A 80 -20.15 7.19 -16.59
CA ARG A 80 -20.02 8.66 -16.44
C ARG A 80 -21.30 9.30 -15.88
N LYS A 81 -22.47 8.84 -16.29
CA LYS A 81 -23.74 9.31 -15.72
C LYS A 81 -23.88 8.93 -14.25
N ASN A 82 -23.48 7.73 -13.88
CA ASN A 82 -23.62 7.23 -12.51
C ASN A 82 -22.77 8.04 -11.53
N VAL A 83 -21.51 8.35 -11.87
CA VAL A 83 -20.68 9.19 -10.99
C VAL A 83 -21.16 10.64 -10.90
N ARG A 84 -21.77 11.17 -11.97
CA ARG A 84 -22.39 12.51 -11.96
C ARG A 84 -23.58 12.61 -11.02
N LYS A 85 -24.38 11.54 -10.87
CA LYS A 85 -25.52 11.49 -9.93
C LYS A 85 -25.09 11.69 -8.46
N ILE A 86 -23.84 11.40 -8.13
CA ILE A 86 -23.26 11.59 -6.81
C ILE A 86 -22.34 12.81 -6.72
N GLY A 87 -22.42 13.73 -7.70
CA GLY A 87 -21.70 15.00 -7.69
C GLY A 87 -20.30 14.99 -8.28
N TYR A 88 -19.83 13.87 -8.87
CA TYR A 88 -18.51 13.81 -9.48
C TYR A 88 -18.57 14.06 -10.99
N HIS A 89 -17.75 15.01 -11.44
CA HIS A 89 -17.65 15.42 -12.85
C HIS A 89 -16.26 15.15 -13.44
N GLY A 90 -15.34 14.59 -12.64
CA GLY A 90 -13.98 14.22 -13.04
C GLY A 90 -13.96 13.14 -14.12
N LYS A 91 -12.82 13.03 -14.79
CA LYS A 91 -12.56 11.95 -15.73
C LYS A 91 -12.20 10.68 -14.97
N PHE A 92 -12.44 9.53 -15.57
CA PHE A 92 -11.76 8.32 -15.17
C PHE A 92 -10.34 8.36 -15.76
N ASP A 93 -9.32 8.46 -14.91
CA ASP A 93 -7.94 8.35 -15.37
C ASP A 93 -7.63 6.87 -15.61
N THR A 94 -7.64 6.50 -16.88
CA THR A 94 -7.34 5.15 -17.35
C THR A 94 -5.97 5.08 -18.03
N SER A 95 -5.13 6.09 -17.85
CA SER A 95 -3.76 6.05 -18.32
C SER A 95 -2.95 4.97 -17.59
N ILE A 96 -2.05 4.33 -18.31
CA ILE A 96 -1.02 3.49 -17.71
C ILE A 96 0.22 4.36 -17.56
N THR A 97 0.61 4.60 -16.30
CA THR A 97 1.80 5.41 -16.01
C THR A 97 3.05 4.66 -16.43
N GLU A 98 3.96 5.32 -17.12
CA GLU A 98 5.27 4.76 -17.38
C GLU A 98 6.06 4.60 -16.08
N GLY A 99 6.75 3.47 -15.97
CA GLY A 99 7.60 3.15 -14.84
C GLY A 99 6.93 2.37 -13.73
N TYR A 100 7.76 1.75 -12.93
CA TYR A 100 7.39 0.91 -11.79
C TYR A 100 8.38 1.15 -10.65
N GLY A 101 8.06 0.66 -9.46
CA GLY A 101 8.92 0.79 -8.28
C GLY A 101 8.81 2.13 -7.56
N VAL A 102 7.86 3.00 -7.93
CA VAL A 102 7.62 4.26 -7.21
C VAL A 102 7.07 3.95 -5.82
N GLN A 103 7.79 4.41 -4.80
CA GLN A 103 7.31 4.28 -3.42
C GLN A 103 6.13 5.24 -3.19
N GLY A 104 4.97 4.68 -2.90
CA GLY A 104 3.82 5.46 -2.42
C GLY A 104 4.06 5.99 -1.00
N ARG A 105 3.31 7.03 -0.61
CA ARG A 105 3.37 7.61 0.75
C ARG A 105 2.60 6.79 1.80
N GLY A 106 1.87 5.76 1.38
CA GLY A 106 1.12 4.87 2.27
C GLY A 106 2.00 3.79 2.88
N SER A 107 1.49 3.12 3.91
CA SER A 107 2.06 1.90 4.47
C SER A 107 0.97 0.83 4.54
N SER A 108 1.36 -0.43 4.37
CA SER A 108 0.48 -1.59 4.43
C SER A 108 1.27 -2.77 5.00
N ASP A 109 0.59 -3.79 5.51
CA ASP A 109 1.19 -5.04 5.96
C ASP A 109 1.88 -5.82 4.81
N GLU A 110 1.47 -5.60 3.56
CA GLU A 110 2.19 -6.11 2.38
C GLU A 110 3.67 -5.67 2.35
N ASP A 111 3.96 -4.53 2.98
CA ASP A 111 5.33 -4.02 3.08
C ASP A 111 6.22 -4.96 3.91
N ASN A 112 5.68 -5.60 4.95
CA ASN A 112 6.38 -6.67 5.68
C ASN A 112 6.62 -7.90 4.80
N VAL A 113 5.62 -8.29 4.00
CA VAL A 113 5.74 -9.41 3.05
C VAL A 113 6.86 -9.18 2.05
N SER A 114 7.09 -7.92 1.63
CA SER A 114 8.13 -7.55 0.67
C SER A 114 9.56 -7.89 1.11
N TRP A 115 9.78 -8.09 2.40
CA TRP A 115 11.08 -8.51 2.97
C TRP A 115 11.23 -10.02 3.10
N LEU A 116 10.15 -10.77 2.94
CA LEU A 116 10.11 -12.24 3.02
C LEU A 116 9.96 -12.88 1.64
N SER A 117 9.37 -12.16 0.70
CA SER A 117 9.12 -12.62 -0.67
C SER A 117 9.16 -11.45 -1.65
N PRO A 118 9.59 -11.67 -2.91
CA PRO A 118 9.48 -10.65 -3.94
C PRO A 118 8.05 -10.14 -4.09
N LEU A 119 7.86 -8.83 -4.03
CA LEU A 119 6.56 -8.18 -4.13
C LEU A 119 6.46 -7.37 -5.43
N GLY A 120 5.47 -7.70 -6.27
CA GLY A 120 5.00 -6.88 -7.38
C GLY A 120 3.68 -6.23 -7.05
N ARG A 121 3.50 -4.98 -7.46
CA ARG A 121 2.29 -4.20 -7.20
C ARG A 121 1.89 -3.39 -8.42
N PHE A 122 0.60 -3.21 -8.61
CA PHE A 122 0.04 -2.28 -9.57
C PHE A 122 -1.19 -1.59 -9.01
N GLN A 123 -1.61 -0.54 -9.67
CA GLN A 123 -2.86 0.17 -9.42
C GLN A 123 -3.71 0.14 -10.68
N ILE A 124 -5.02 0.14 -10.50
CA ILE A 124 -5.97 0.19 -11.61
C ILE A 124 -7.03 1.23 -11.30
N ALA A 125 -7.46 1.98 -12.35
CA ALA A 125 -8.48 2.99 -12.22
C ALA A 125 -9.84 2.37 -11.84
N CYS A 126 -10.42 2.78 -10.71
CA CYS A 126 -11.72 2.32 -10.25
C CYS A 126 -12.66 3.46 -9.81
N TYR A 127 -12.18 4.70 -9.80
CA TYR A 127 -12.96 5.89 -9.48
C TYR A 127 -12.48 7.10 -10.29
N THR A 128 -13.23 8.20 -10.25
CA THR A 128 -12.90 9.42 -11.00
C THR A 128 -11.81 10.24 -10.33
N GLU A 129 -11.09 11.02 -11.12
CA GLU A 129 -10.18 12.06 -10.64
C GLU A 129 -10.89 12.98 -9.64
N GLY A 130 -10.17 13.42 -8.63
CA GLY A 130 -10.68 14.29 -7.57
C GLY A 130 -11.47 13.57 -6.47
N THR A 131 -11.68 12.24 -6.58
CA THR A 131 -12.25 11.47 -5.47
C THR A 131 -11.26 11.39 -4.32
N PRO A 132 -11.58 11.91 -3.12
CA PRO A 132 -10.66 11.86 -2.00
C PRO A 132 -10.44 10.43 -1.53
N THR A 133 -9.19 10.07 -1.27
CA THR A 133 -8.86 8.79 -0.65
C THR A 133 -9.36 8.74 0.80
N HIS A 134 -9.74 7.56 1.27
CA HIS A 134 -10.30 7.36 2.63
C HIS A 134 -11.58 8.17 2.91
N HIS A 135 -12.38 8.42 1.88
CA HIS A 135 -13.66 9.11 1.94
C HIS A 135 -14.82 8.16 1.58
N HIS A 136 -16.03 8.45 2.08
CA HIS A 136 -17.21 7.64 1.77
C HIS A 136 -17.53 7.59 0.27
N ASP A 137 -17.21 8.64 -0.47
CA ASP A 137 -17.44 8.70 -1.93
C ASP A 137 -16.57 7.69 -2.69
N MET A 138 -15.36 7.41 -2.19
CA MET A 138 -14.55 6.33 -2.73
C MET A 138 -15.22 4.97 -2.53
N SER A 139 -15.84 4.75 -1.37
CA SER A 139 -16.59 3.52 -1.09
C SER A 139 -17.84 3.39 -1.97
N ILE A 140 -18.55 4.50 -2.22
CA ILE A 140 -19.71 4.52 -3.13
C ILE A 140 -19.25 4.17 -4.55
N GLN A 141 -18.21 4.82 -5.05
CA GLN A 141 -17.70 4.55 -6.40
C GLN A 141 -17.13 3.13 -6.53
N ALA A 142 -16.52 2.57 -5.49
CA ALA A 142 -16.05 1.18 -5.48
C ALA A 142 -17.17 0.14 -5.65
N ALA A 143 -18.40 0.47 -5.29
CA ALA A 143 -19.59 -0.36 -5.52
C ALA A 143 -20.20 -0.20 -6.93
N MET A 144 -19.74 0.76 -7.72
CA MET A 144 -20.30 1.04 -9.05
C MET A 144 -19.82 0.08 -10.14
N PRO A 145 -20.57 -0.07 -11.25
CA PRO A 145 -20.20 -0.97 -12.35
C PRO A 145 -18.82 -0.75 -12.93
N PHE A 146 -18.32 0.50 -12.95
CA PHE A 146 -16.96 0.78 -13.43
C PHE A 146 -15.90 0.14 -12.56
N ALA A 147 -16.03 0.20 -11.23
CA ALA A 147 -15.10 -0.46 -10.32
C ALA A 147 -15.13 -1.99 -10.47
N GLN A 148 -16.29 -2.58 -10.75
CA GLN A 148 -16.41 -4.01 -11.04
C GLN A 148 -15.64 -4.40 -12.32
N LYS A 149 -15.68 -3.55 -13.37
CA LYS A 149 -14.84 -3.74 -14.55
C LYS A 149 -13.35 -3.66 -14.22
N ALA A 150 -12.97 -2.72 -13.33
CA ALA A 150 -11.59 -2.61 -12.86
C ALA A 150 -11.12 -3.87 -12.12
N VAL A 151 -11.97 -4.46 -11.27
CA VAL A 151 -11.67 -5.73 -10.59
C VAL A 151 -11.43 -6.85 -11.61
N LEU A 152 -12.25 -6.94 -12.65
CA LEU A 152 -12.06 -7.95 -13.70
C LEU A 152 -10.75 -7.75 -14.47
N GLN A 153 -10.39 -6.51 -14.80
CA GLN A 153 -9.12 -6.21 -15.44
C GLN A 153 -7.93 -6.52 -14.51
N ALA A 154 -8.04 -6.18 -13.24
CA ALA A 154 -7.02 -6.54 -12.25
C ALA A 154 -6.83 -8.06 -12.15
N ALA A 155 -7.92 -8.82 -12.16
CA ALA A 155 -7.86 -10.29 -12.15
C ALA A 155 -7.11 -10.86 -13.37
N LYS A 156 -7.29 -10.26 -14.56
CA LYS A 156 -6.54 -10.65 -15.76
C LYS A 156 -5.04 -10.35 -15.62
N VAL A 157 -4.68 -9.19 -15.08
CA VAL A 157 -3.28 -8.82 -14.83
C VAL A 157 -2.63 -9.81 -13.85
N PHE A 158 -3.33 -10.17 -12.78
CA PHE A 158 -2.84 -11.18 -11.82
C PHE A 158 -2.67 -12.55 -12.48
N ALA A 159 -3.67 -13.01 -13.24
CA ALA A 159 -3.62 -14.31 -13.91
C ALA A 159 -2.48 -14.37 -14.94
N GLY A 160 -2.35 -13.34 -15.78
CA GLY A 160 -1.25 -13.25 -16.75
C GLY A 160 0.12 -13.22 -16.08
N SER A 161 0.27 -12.44 -15.03
CA SER A 161 1.52 -12.39 -14.27
C SER A 161 1.86 -13.72 -13.59
N ALA A 162 0.86 -14.43 -13.07
CA ALA A 162 1.05 -15.77 -12.50
C ALA A 162 1.49 -16.78 -13.58
N ILE A 163 0.88 -16.74 -14.76
CA ILE A 163 1.27 -17.60 -15.90
C ILE A 163 2.72 -17.32 -16.31
N ASP A 164 3.09 -16.04 -16.47
CA ASP A 164 4.46 -15.66 -16.82
C ASP A 164 5.46 -16.19 -15.78
N LEU A 165 5.15 -16.06 -14.49
CA LEU A 165 6.03 -16.55 -13.41
C LEU A 165 6.13 -18.08 -13.37
N CYS A 166 5.06 -18.79 -13.73
CA CYS A 166 5.06 -20.24 -13.77
C CYS A 166 5.76 -20.80 -15.02
N CYS A 167 5.67 -20.10 -16.15
CA CYS A 167 6.15 -20.59 -17.44
C CYS A 167 7.55 -20.07 -17.82
N ASP A 168 7.99 -18.92 -17.27
CA ASP A 168 9.32 -18.34 -17.56
C ASP A 168 10.27 -18.48 -16.36
N ASN A 169 10.97 -19.59 -16.31
CA ASN A 169 11.97 -19.84 -15.29
C ASN A 169 13.13 -18.80 -15.28
N LYS A 170 13.47 -18.22 -16.45
CA LYS A 170 14.53 -17.20 -16.53
C LYS A 170 14.10 -15.92 -15.82
N THR A 171 12.90 -15.47 -16.04
CA THR A 171 12.32 -14.32 -15.33
C THR A 171 12.21 -14.59 -13.83
N LEU A 172 11.74 -15.76 -13.44
CA LEU A 172 11.67 -16.16 -12.03
C LEU A 172 13.05 -16.15 -11.35
N GLN A 173 14.11 -16.61 -12.03
CA GLN A 173 15.48 -16.56 -11.50
C GLN A 173 16.01 -15.12 -11.35
N LYS A 174 15.70 -14.22 -12.28
CA LYS A 174 16.06 -12.79 -12.16
C LYS A 174 15.39 -12.15 -10.95
N ILE A 175 14.10 -12.40 -10.73
CA ILE A 175 13.34 -11.92 -9.57
C ILE A 175 13.97 -12.42 -8.27
N ARG A 176 14.26 -13.72 -8.17
CA ARG A 176 14.90 -14.33 -6.98
C ARG A 176 16.30 -13.77 -6.73
N THR A 177 17.07 -13.56 -7.78
CA THR A 177 18.43 -13.01 -7.67
C THR A 177 18.41 -11.58 -7.15
N GLU A 178 17.52 -10.74 -7.68
CA GLU A 178 17.34 -9.37 -7.21
C GLU A 178 16.92 -9.35 -5.73
N PHE A 179 15.93 -10.16 -5.37
CA PHE A 179 15.44 -10.26 -4.00
C PHE A 179 16.55 -10.67 -3.02
N ARG A 180 17.28 -11.75 -3.33
CA ARG A 180 18.40 -12.22 -2.50
C ARG A 180 19.51 -11.17 -2.35
N LYS A 181 19.80 -10.41 -3.42
CA LYS A 181 20.77 -9.32 -3.37
C LYS A 181 20.32 -8.20 -2.42
N ARG A 182 19.05 -7.80 -2.49
CA ARG A 182 18.47 -6.73 -1.66
C ARG A 182 18.29 -7.14 -0.19
N THR A 183 18.07 -8.43 0.09
CA THR A 183 17.87 -8.95 1.44
C THR A 183 19.10 -9.62 2.06
N ARG A 184 20.27 -9.56 1.43
CA ARG A 184 21.49 -10.30 1.80
C ARG A 184 21.88 -10.16 3.27
N ASN A 185 21.73 -8.98 3.85
CA ASN A 185 22.12 -8.65 5.22
C ASN A 185 20.92 -8.35 6.12
N PHE A 186 19.75 -8.83 5.72
CA PHE A 186 18.51 -8.56 6.43
C PHE A 186 18.06 -9.81 7.18
N THR A 187 17.73 -9.62 8.45
CA THR A 187 17.00 -10.62 9.24
C THR A 187 15.64 -10.02 9.59
N TYR A 188 14.60 -10.73 9.23
CA TYR A 188 13.25 -10.30 9.58
C TYR A 188 13.03 -10.44 11.08
N ASP A 189 12.69 -9.33 11.72
CA ASP A 189 12.35 -9.25 13.13
C ASP A 189 10.88 -8.85 13.23
N PRO A 190 9.98 -9.83 13.46
CA PRO A 190 8.58 -9.55 13.68
C PRO A 190 8.43 -8.73 14.95
N LEU A 191 7.87 -7.58 14.81
CA LEU A 191 7.82 -6.53 15.84
C LEU A 191 6.77 -6.82 16.90
#